data_8ec61111ae5333b818a0044ae16d6bb4
#
_entry.id   8ec61111ae5333b818a0044ae16d6bb4
#
_cell.length_a   1.000
_cell.length_b   1.000
_cell.length_c   1.000
_cell.angle_alpha   90.00
_cell.angle_beta   90.00
_cell.angle_gamma   90.00
#
_symmetry.space_group_name_H-M   'P 1'
#
loop_
_entity.id
_entity.type
_entity.pdbx_description
1 polymer ?
#
loop_
_entity_poly.entity_id
_entity_poly.type
_entity_poly.pdbx_seq_one_letter_code
_entity_poly.pdbx_strand_id
1 'polypeptide(L)'
;MKDLESLDAAFVIDTFLLLLIGIGPKVALVPFLDATTGMTESTKRRVLRKMLTTAAGVAAILLVLGGLLTRLLHFSPGALGVASGIILLLIAVSMVLGRQVGHGGDHRVQGRDPMQVAVFPLAVPYLLNPAGIVTLVTLSAEASSIAVLAVAVGVLVAVLVFDVIVFRWAVQVSSKLDASRMLVTEKVFGFLLAALGVQLVLNGLSDVGVIHLTTSH
;
A
#
# COMPACT_ATOMS: atom_id res chain seq x y z
N MET A 1 -16.10 23.63 -17.95
CA MET A 1 -15.72 22.83 -19.13
C MET A 1 -14.24 22.44 -19.09
N LYS A 2 -13.33 23.25 -18.52
CA LYS A 2 -11.92 22.89 -18.33
C LYS A 2 -11.70 21.69 -17.39
N ASP A 3 -12.56 21.50 -16.39
CA ASP A 3 -12.42 20.41 -15.40
C ASP A 3 -12.79 19.01 -15.94
N LEU A 4 -13.49 18.96 -17.07
CA LEU A 4 -13.82 17.68 -17.75
C LEU A 4 -12.73 17.25 -18.74
N GLU A 5 -11.94 18.18 -19.26
CA GLU A 5 -10.77 17.85 -20.09
C GLU A 5 -9.61 17.28 -19.28
N SER A 6 -9.55 17.57 -17.96
CA SER A 6 -8.54 16.97 -17.05
C SER A 6 -8.90 15.55 -16.60
N LEU A 7 -10.12 15.08 -16.85
CA LEU A 7 -10.57 13.70 -16.58
C LEU A 7 -10.38 12.81 -17.81
N ASP A 8 -9.22 12.92 -18.46
CA ASP A 8 -8.83 12.05 -19.57
C ASP A 8 -8.68 10.61 -19.10
N ALA A 9 -8.89 9.65 -20.01
CA ALA A 9 -8.70 8.23 -19.73
C ALA A 9 -7.29 7.94 -19.18
N ALA A 10 -6.30 8.72 -19.59
CA ALA A 10 -4.93 8.65 -19.07
C ALA A 10 -4.89 8.91 -17.56
N PHE A 11 -5.54 9.98 -17.08
CA PHE A 11 -5.61 10.29 -15.64
C PHE A 11 -6.23 9.15 -14.82
N VAL A 12 -7.32 8.57 -15.32
CA VAL A 12 -7.98 7.42 -14.64
C VAL A 12 -7.07 6.21 -14.58
N ILE A 13 -6.39 5.89 -15.69
CA ILE A 13 -5.47 4.76 -15.79
C ILE A 13 -4.27 4.98 -14.87
N ASP A 14 -3.65 6.14 -14.91
CA ASP A 14 -2.49 6.48 -14.08
C ASP A 14 -2.85 6.44 -12.60
N THR A 15 -3.99 7.04 -12.22
CA THR A 15 -4.50 6.99 -10.84
C THR A 15 -4.77 5.55 -10.42
N PHE A 16 -5.35 4.73 -11.28
CA PHE A 16 -5.60 3.32 -11.00
C PHE A 16 -4.29 2.55 -10.78
N LEU A 17 -3.31 2.73 -11.65
CA LEU A 17 -2.01 2.07 -11.54
C LEU A 17 -1.25 2.52 -10.30
N LEU A 18 -1.24 3.82 -9.99
CA LEU A 18 -0.61 4.36 -8.79
C LEU A 18 -1.28 3.82 -7.51
N LEU A 19 -2.62 3.81 -7.46
CA LEU A 19 -3.33 3.25 -6.32
C LEU A 19 -3.15 1.73 -6.22
N LEU A 20 -3.13 1.00 -7.34
CA LEU A 20 -2.84 -0.44 -7.34
C LEU A 20 -1.40 -0.75 -6.87
N ILE A 21 -0.47 0.17 -7.11
CA ILE A 21 0.90 0.10 -6.57
C ILE A 21 0.88 0.35 -5.06
N GLY A 22 0.14 1.34 -4.62
CA GLY A 22 0.09 1.80 -3.24
C GLY A 22 -0.86 1.03 -2.33
N ILE A 23 -1.94 0.48 -2.90
CA ILE A 23 -2.93 -0.34 -2.21
C ILE A 23 -3.12 -1.57 -3.06
N GLY A 24 -2.43 -2.65 -2.74
CA GLY A 24 -2.54 -3.82 -3.59
C GLY A 24 -1.95 -5.09 -2.99
N PRO A 25 -2.34 -6.24 -3.55
CA PRO A 25 -2.02 -7.53 -2.97
C PRO A 25 -0.53 -7.87 -3.05
N LYS A 26 0.22 -7.22 -3.93
CA LYS A 26 1.62 -7.55 -4.19
C LYS A 26 2.52 -7.47 -2.95
N VAL A 27 2.26 -6.51 -2.04
CA VAL A 27 3.03 -6.35 -0.79
C VAL A 27 2.42 -7.17 0.34
N ALA A 28 1.09 -7.19 0.43
CA ALA A 28 0.37 -7.77 1.55
C ALA A 28 0.08 -9.27 1.42
N LEU A 29 0.14 -9.83 0.20
CA LEU A 29 -0.30 -11.20 -0.05
C LEU A 29 0.53 -12.23 0.72
N VAL A 30 1.85 -12.15 0.63
CA VAL A 30 2.74 -13.10 1.29
C VAL A 30 2.67 -12.96 2.82
N PRO A 31 2.79 -11.75 3.40
CA PRO A 31 2.58 -11.55 4.84
C PRO A 31 1.21 -12.02 5.33
N PHE A 32 0.15 -11.82 4.54
CA PHE A 32 -1.19 -12.29 4.88
C PHE A 32 -1.26 -13.83 4.92
N LEU A 33 -0.72 -14.51 3.92
CA LEU A 33 -0.71 -15.97 3.87
C LEU A 33 0.11 -16.57 5.01
N ASP A 34 1.28 -15.98 5.30
CA ASP A 34 2.14 -16.39 6.41
C ASP A 34 1.43 -16.20 7.76
N ALA A 35 0.91 -15.00 8.03
CA ALA A 35 0.22 -14.68 9.26
C ALA A 35 -1.06 -15.49 9.50
N THR A 36 -1.67 -16.01 8.44
CA THR A 36 -2.89 -16.84 8.52
C THR A 36 -2.63 -18.33 8.42
N THR A 37 -1.36 -18.77 8.36
CA THR A 37 -0.99 -20.17 8.32
C THR A 37 -1.48 -20.89 9.58
N GLY A 38 -2.11 -22.06 9.40
CA GLY A 38 -2.70 -22.83 10.49
C GLY A 38 -4.06 -22.34 11.01
N MET A 39 -4.57 -21.21 10.54
CA MET A 39 -5.90 -20.70 10.91
C MET A 39 -7.01 -21.42 10.13
N THR A 40 -8.19 -21.50 10.73
CA THR A 40 -9.39 -22.00 10.05
C THR A 40 -9.81 -21.05 8.93
N GLU A 41 -10.48 -21.54 7.91
CA GLU A 41 -10.98 -20.74 6.79
C GLU A 41 -11.90 -19.58 7.24
N SER A 42 -12.71 -19.82 8.27
CA SER A 42 -13.57 -18.79 8.86
C SER A 42 -12.75 -17.67 9.48
N THR A 43 -11.66 -18.00 10.18
CA THR A 43 -10.74 -17.01 10.79
C THR A 43 -9.97 -16.26 9.71
N LYS A 44 -9.42 -16.93 8.69
CA LYS A 44 -8.75 -16.28 7.55
C LYS A 44 -9.66 -15.24 6.89
N ARG A 45 -10.92 -15.59 6.61
CA ARG A 45 -11.89 -14.65 6.04
C ARG A 45 -12.22 -13.47 6.95
N ARG A 46 -12.22 -13.68 8.27
CA ARG A 46 -12.44 -12.60 9.24
C ARG A 46 -11.24 -11.66 9.28
N VAL A 47 -10.01 -12.19 9.30
CA VAL A 47 -8.76 -11.42 9.20
C VAL A 47 -8.74 -10.61 7.90
N LEU A 48 -9.04 -11.26 6.76
CA LEU A 48 -9.11 -10.60 5.46
C LEU A 48 -10.10 -9.42 5.46
N ARG A 49 -11.32 -9.66 5.94
CA ARG A 49 -12.34 -8.59 6.02
C ARG A 49 -11.85 -7.42 6.88
N LYS A 50 -11.27 -7.71 8.06
CA LYS A 50 -10.77 -6.68 8.96
C LYS A 50 -9.62 -5.90 8.33
N MET A 51 -8.67 -6.57 7.68
CA MET A 51 -7.56 -5.95 6.94
C MET A 51 -8.08 -5.00 5.86
N LEU A 52 -8.96 -5.49 4.97
CA LEU A 52 -9.52 -4.69 3.88
C LEU A 52 -10.34 -3.49 4.37
N THR A 53 -11.20 -3.69 5.38
CA THR A 53 -12.01 -2.58 5.93
C THR A 53 -11.16 -1.54 6.63
N THR A 54 -10.09 -1.95 7.32
CA THR A 54 -9.16 -1.00 7.96
C THR A 54 -8.40 -0.20 6.91
N ALA A 55 -7.83 -0.87 5.90
CA ALA A 55 -7.10 -0.19 4.82
C ALA A 55 -8.03 0.76 4.04
N ALA A 56 -9.25 0.31 3.72
CA ALA A 56 -10.27 1.14 3.05
C ALA A 56 -10.63 2.39 3.89
N GLY A 57 -10.83 2.22 5.20
CA GLY A 57 -11.14 3.33 6.10
C GLY A 57 -10.00 4.35 6.16
N VAL A 58 -8.75 3.88 6.33
CA VAL A 58 -7.59 4.77 6.34
C VAL A 58 -7.41 5.46 4.98
N ALA A 59 -7.52 4.71 3.88
CA ALA A 59 -7.42 5.26 2.53
C ALA A 59 -8.49 6.34 2.26
N ALA A 60 -9.74 6.09 2.65
CA ALA A 60 -10.81 7.07 2.52
C ALA A 60 -10.55 8.35 3.34
N ILE A 61 -10.06 8.20 4.59
CA ILE A 61 -9.68 9.33 5.42
C ILE A 61 -8.56 10.15 4.76
N LEU A 62 -7.52 9.49 4.26
CA LEU A 62 -6.40 10.16 3.60
C LEU A 62 -6.83 10.85 2.31
N LEU A 63 -7.71 10.22 1.51
CA LEU A 63 -8.21 10.81 0.27
C LEU A 63 -9.09 12.03 0.53
N VAL A 64 -9.86 12.06 1.62
CA VAL A 64 -10.73 13.19 1.96
C VAL A 64 -9.97 14.29 2.70
N LEU A 65 -9.11 13.91 3.66
CA LEU A 65 -8.45 14.86 4.57
C LEU A 65 -6.98 15.11 4.23
N GLY A 66 -6.39 14.40 3.27
CA GLY A 66 -4.97 14.50 2.92
C GLY A 66 -4.54 15.92 2.58
N GLY A 67 -5.31 16.62 1.75
CA GLY A 67 -5.04 18.02 1.42
C GLY A 67 -5.13 18.97 2.62
N LEU A 68 -6.01 18.70 3.58
CA LEU A 68 -6.06 19.45 4.84
C LEU A 68 -4.83 19.14 5.71
N LEU A 69 -4.43 17.89 5.77
CA LEU A 69 -3.25 17.45 6.55
C LEU A 69 -1.96 18.09 6.03
N THR A 70 -1.76 18.13 4.70
CA THR A 70 -0.59 18.80 4.10
C THR A 70 -0.53 20.29 4.46
N ARG A 71 -1.68 20.97 4.45
CA ARG A 71 -1.78 22.39 4.81
C ARG A 71 -1.54 22.63 6.30
N LEU A 72 -2.12 21.82 7.18
CA LEU A 72 -1.98 21.98 8.63
C LEU A 72 -0.57 21.65 9.12
N LEU A 73 0.04 20.61 8.58
CA LEU A 73 1.35 20.12 9.01
C LEU A 73 2.51 20.78 8.24
N HIS A 74 2.20 21.57 7.21
CA HIS A 74 3.15 22.33 6.39
C HIS A 74 4.27 21.45 5.77
N PHE A 75 4.00 20.19 5.47
CA PHE A 75 4.95 19.36 4.74
C PHE A 75 4.67 19.37 3.23
N SER A 76 5.73 19.28 2.44
CA SER A 76 5.60 19.16 0.99
C SER A 76 5.31 17.70 0.58
N PRO A 77 4.65 17.46 -0.57
CA PRO A 77 4.52 16.13 -1.16
C PRO A 77 5.85 15.41 -1.32
N GLY A 78 6.91 16.12 -1.72
CA GLY A 78 8.25 15.56 -1.85
C GLY A 78 8.83 15.08 -0.52
N ALA A 79 8.65 15.83 0.58
CA ALA A 79 9.07 15.39 1.91
C ALA A 79 8.32 14.11 2.33
N LEU A 80 7.00 14.05 2.05
CA LEU A 80 6.21 12.83 2.30
C LEU A 80 6.70 11.67 1.45
N GLY A 81 7.07 11.91 0.18
CA GLY A 81 7.65 10.92 -0.72
C GLY A 81 8.96 10.33 -0.18
N VAL A 82 9.89 11.19 0.27
CA VAL A 82 11.16 10.75 0.88
C VAL A 82 10.91 9.91 2.14
N ALA A 83 10.08 10.39 3.07
CA ALA A 83 9.77 9.67 4.30
C ALA A 83 9.13 8.29 4.01
N SER A 84 8.19 8.24 3.07
CA SER A 84 7.51 7.03 2.66
C SER A 84 8.45 6.04 1.97
N GLY A 85 9.38 6.53 1.14
CA GLY A 85 10.40 5.71 0.51
C GLY A 85 11.34 5.06 1.54
N ILE A 86 11.76 5.80 2.56
CA ILE A 86 12.57 5.27 3.68
C ILE A 86 11.81 4.18 4.43
N ILE A 87 10.54 4.41 4.77
CA ILE A 87 9.71 3.42 5.48
C ILE A 87 9.53 2.15 4.61
N LEU A 88 9.30 2.33 3.29
CA LEU A 88 9.14 1.21 2.38
C LEU A 88 10.45 0.40 2.25
N LEU A 89 11.61 1.07 2.24
CA LEU A 89 12.92 0.42 2.26
C LEU A 89 13.12 -0.41 3.53
N LEU A 90 12.76 0.10 4.70
CA LEU A 90 12.85 -0.64 5.96
C LEU A 90 11.98 -1.90 5.92
N ILE A 91 10.77 -1.81 5.38
CA ILE A 91 9.88 -2.96 5.19
C ILE A 91 10.52 -3.97 4.22
N ALA A 92 11.02 -3.50 3.09
CA ALA A 92 11.64 -4.33 2.07
C ALA A 92 12.87 -5.08 2.60
N VAL A 93 13.75 -4.38 3.30
CA VAL A 93 14.94 -4.99 3.93
C VAL A 93 14.53 -6.06 4.95
N SER A 94 13.50 -5.80 5.74
CA SER A 94 13.02 -6.79 6.70
C SER A 94 12.48 -8.06 6.04
N MET A 95 11.77 -7.94 4.92
CA MET A 95 11.31 -9.09 4.12
C MET A 95 12.48 -9.88 3.54
N VAL A 96 13.50 -9.21 3.00
CA VAL A 96 14.70 -9.87 2.45
C VAL A 96 15.48 -10.59 3.55
N LEU A 97 15.65 -9.97 4.72
CA LEU A 97 16.37 -10.55 5.85
C LEU A 97 15.55 -11.59 6.64
N GLY A 98 14.27 -11.75 6.33
CA GLY A 98 13.35 -12.61 7.08
C GLY A 98 13.04 -12.09 8.49
N ARG A 99 13.23 -10.78 8.72
CA ARG A 99 12.92 -10.10 9.99
C ARG A 99 11.61 -9.35 9.84
N GLN A 100 10.65 -9.61 10.69
CA GLN A 100 9.42 -8.80 10.70
C GLN A 100 9.72 -7.41 11.28
N VAL A 101 9.43 -6.35 10.51
CA VAL A 101 9.50 -4.96 11.00
C VAL A 101 8.46 -4.77 12.10
N GLY A 102 8.91 -4.43 13.28
CA GLY A 102 8.04 -3.92 14.32
C GLY A 102 8.09 -4.59 15.68
N HIS A 103 8.99 -5.58 15.92
CA HIS A 103 9.19 -6.07 17.28
C HIS A 103 10.62 -6.54 17.53
N GLY A 104 11.27 -5.89 18.49
CA GLY A 104 12.46 -6.43 19.13
C GLY A 104 12.14 -7.81 19.71
N GLY A 105 12.73 -8.84 19.09
CA GLY A 105 13.07 -10.09 19.76
C GLY A 105 11.93 -10.96 20.27
N ASP A 106 10.97 -11.35 19.43
CA ASP A 106 10.45 -12.70 19.58
C ASP A 106 9.74 -13.22 18.32
N HIS A 107 10.22 -14.34 17.83
CA HIS A 107 9.72 -15.02 16.66
C HIS A 107 8.42 -15.75 17.00
N ARG A 108 7.28 -15.13 16.78
CA ARG A 108 6.02 -15.83 16.51
C ARG A 108 4.85 -14.88 16.64
N VAL A 109 4.11 -14.69 15.56
CA VAL A 109 2.71 -14.24 15.55
C VAL A 109 1.81 -15.21 16.38
N GLN A 110 2.39 -16.34 16.83
CA GLN A 110 1.73 -17.31 17.68
C GLN A 110 1.48 -16.71 19.08
N GLY A 111 0.25 -16.26 19.29
CA GLY A 111 -0.22 -15.70 20.57
C GLY A 111 -0.86 -14.32 20.47
N ARG A 112 -0.76 -13.63 19.32
CA ARG A 112 -1.48 -12.38 19.10
C ARG A 112 -2.90 -12.62 18.61
N ASP A 113 -3.80 -11.75 19.00
CA ASP A 113 -5.16 -11.73 18.46
C ASP A 113 -5.08 -11.55 16.93
N PRO A 114 -5.62 -12.49 16.13
CA PRO A 114 -5.66 -12.38 14.67
C PRO A 114 -6.25 -11.07 14.16
N MET A 115 -7.15 -10.45 14.94
CA MET A 115 -7.75 -9.18 14.58
C MET A 115 -6.79 -8.00 14.73
N GLN A 116 -5.86 -8.04 15.69
CA GLN A 116 -4.80 -7.03 15.82
C GLN A 116 -3.81 -7.16 14.66
N VAL A 117 -3.41 -8.37 14.30
CA VAL A 117 -2.54 -8.63 13.15
C VAL A 117 -3.18 -8.15 11.84
N ALA A 118 -4.50 -8.27 11.70
CA ALA A 118 -5.23 -7.77 10.54
C ALA A 118 -5.13 -6.24 10.39
N VAL A 119 -5.11 -5.49 11.51
CA VAL A 119 -4.97 -4.03 11.50
C VAL A 119 -3.51 -3.62 11.31
N PHE A 120 -2.63 -4.19 12.12
CA PHE A 120 -1.19 -3.95 12.03
C PHE A 120 -0.44 -5.28 12.19
N PRO A 121 0.42 -5.64 11.24
CA PRO A 121 0.88 -4.85 10.09
C PRO A 121 0.13 -5.07 8.76
N LEU A 122 -0.89 -5.97 8.70
CA LEU A 122 -1.45 -6.41 7.42
C LEU A 122 -2.21 -5.29 6.67
N ALA A 123 -3.07 -4.52 7.34
CA ALA A 123 -3.76 -3.41 6.67
C ALA A 123 -2.80 -2.26 6.38
N VAL A 124 -2.04 -1.84 7.38
CA VAL A 124 -1.01 -0.79 7.28
C VAL A 124 0.22 -1.31 8.00
N PRO A 125 1.38 -1.38 7.37
CA PRO A 125 1.75 -0.80 6.08
C PRO A 125 1.75 -1.78 4.88
N TYR A 126 1.25 -3.02 4.99
CA TYR A 126 1.39 -3.98 3.89
C TYR A 126 0.36 -3.78 2.77
N LEU A 127 -0.93 -3.74 3.08
CA LEU A 127 -1.96 -3.53 2.05
C LEU A 127 -2.00 -2.07 1.59
N LEU A 128 -2.18 -1.14 2.52
CA LEU A 128 -1.98 0.29 2.29
C LEU A 128 -0.52 0.62 2.62
N ASN A 129 0.32 0.56 1.63
CA ASN A 129 1.74 0.79 1.79
C ASN A 129 2.09 2.31 1.76
N PRO A 130 3.30 2.71 2.15
CA PRO A 130 3.70 4.11 2.15
C PRO A 130 3.51 4.84 0.81
N ALA A 131 3.71 4.15 -0.33
CA ALA A 131 3.45 4.75 -1.64
C ALA A 131 1.97 5.11 -1.82
N GLY A 132 1.05 4.23 -1.36
CA GLY A 132 -0.39 4.50 -1.38
C GLY A 132 -0.79 5.68 -0.50
N ILE A 133 -0.14 5.84 0.66
CA ILE A 133 -0.35 7.00 1.53
C ILE A 133 0.02 8.29 0.80
N VAL A 134 1.20 8.33 0.16
CA VAL A 134 1.63 9.48 -0.66
C VAL A 134 0.61 9.76 -1.75
N THR A 135 0.28 8.75 -2.55
CA THR A 135 -0.65 8.90 -3.68
C THR A 135 -2.00 9.46 -3.23
N LEU A 136 -2.59 8.93 -2.16
CA LEU A 136 -3.88 9.40 -1.64
C LEU A 136 -3.82 10.84 -1.13
N VAL A 137 -2.75 11.19 -0.40
CA VAL A 137 -2.56 12.55 0.12
C VAL A 137 -2.33 13.54 -1.03
N THR A 138 -1.52 13.18 -2.03
CA THR A 138 -1.28 14.01 -3.21
C THR A 138 -2.56 14.20 -4.03
N LEU A 139 -3.30 13.12 -4.32
CA LEU A 139 -4.60 13.20 -5.00
C LEU A 139 -5.59 14.11 -4.25
N SER A 140 -5.61 14.00 -2.90
CA SER A 140 -6.46 14.88 -2.07
C SER A 140 -6.02 16.34 -2.14
N ALA A 141 -4.72 16.62 -2.16
CA ALA A 141 -4.17 17.98 -2.20
C ALA A 141 -4.34 18.65 -3.57
N GLU A 142 -4.25 17.86 -4.64
CA GLU A 142 -4.35 18.31 -6.04
C GLU A 142 -5.78 18.28 -6.60
N ALA A 143 -6.74 17.73 -5.86
CA ALA A 143 -8.13 17.69 -6.30
C ALA A 143 -8.69 19.11 -6.50
N SER A 144 -8.75 19.53 -7.75
CA SER A 144 -9.23 20.87 -8.15
C SER A 144 -10.76 21.01 -8.09
N SER A 145 -11.48 19.89 -8.11
CA SER A 145 -12.94 19.84 -8.10
C SER A 145 -13.49 18.60 -7.43
N ILE A 146 -14.77 18.66 -7.05
CA ILE A 146 -15.51 17.50 -6.51
C ILE A 146 -15.56 16.36 -7.54
N ALA A 147 -15.55 16.67 -8.83
CA ALA A 147 -15.56 15.65 -9.88
C ALA A 147 -14.26 14.82 -9.90
N VAL A 148 -13.10 15.46 -9.76
CA VAL A 148 -11.79 14.79 -9.66
C VAL A 148 -11.75 13.91 -8.42
N LEU A 149 -12.24 14.40 -7.28
CA LEU A 149 -12.31 13.62 -6.05
C LEU A 149 -13.25 12.42 -6.20
N ALA A 150 -14.40 12.57 -6.85
CA ALA A 150 -15.34 11.49 -7.10
C ALA A 150 -14.74 10.40 -7.99
N VAL A 151 -13.97 10.77 -9.01
CA VAL A 151 -13.23 9.82 -9.86
C VAL A 151 -12.17 9.08 -9.02
N ALA A 152 -11.40 9.80 -8.20
CA ALA A 152 -10.39 9.17 -7.32
C ALA A 152 -11.03 8.18 -6.33
N VAL A 153 -12.20 8.51 -5.77
CA VAL A 153 -12.98 7.57 -4.93
C VAL A 153 -13.44 6.35 -5.74
N GLY A 154 -13.94 6.54 -6.96
CA GLY A 154 -14.33 5.45 -7.84
C GLY A 154 -13.18 4.51 -8.15
N VAL A 155 -12.01 5.06 -8.46
CA VAL A 155 -10.79 4.29 -8.70
C VAL A 155 -10.33 3.56 -7.44
N LEU A 156 -10.35 4.21 -6.27
CA LEU A 156 -10.05 3.57 -4.99
C LEU A 156 -10.96 2.36 -4.73
N VAL A 157 -12.26 2.52 -4.96
CA VAL A 157 -13.23 1.42 -4.83
C VAL A 157 -12.90 0.29 -5.81
N ALA A 158 -12.56 0.60 -7.06
CA ALA A 158 -12.18 -0.42 -8.05
C ALA A 158 -10.93 -1.21 -7.61
N VAL A 159 -9.91 -0.53 -7.09
CA VAL A 159 -8.71 -1.18 -6.55
C VAL A 159 -9.05 -2.07 -5.35
N LEU A 160 -9.85 -1.59 -4.40
CA LEU A 160 -10.27 -2.39 -3.24
C LEU A 160 -11.12 -3.61 -3.64
N VAL A 161 -11.97 -3.50 -4.65
CA VAL A 161 -12.72 -4.64 -5.20
C VAL A 161 -11.76 -5.64 -5.84
N PHE A 162 -10.78 -5.17 -6.60
CA PHE A 162 -9.74 -6.03 -7.16
C PHE A 162 -8.98 -6.78 -6.04
N ASP A 163 -8.59 -6.09 -4.96
CA ASP A 163 -7.94 -6.70 -3.80
C ASP A 163 -8.81 -7.78 -3.15
N VAL A 164 -10.10 -7.50 -2.96
CA VAL A 164 -11.05 -8.50 -2.42
C VAL A 164 -11.04 -9.76 -3.28
N ILE A 165 -11.07 -9.62 -4.61
CA ILE A 165 -11.08 -10.76 -5.53
C ILE A 165 -9.78 -11.55 -5.40
N VAL A 166 -8.64 -10.89 -5.47
CA VAL A 166 -7.32 -11.52 -5.40
C VAL A 166 -7.11 -12.25 -4.07
N PHE A 167 -7.40 -11.58 -2.93
CA PHE A 167 -7.23 -12.20 -1.62
C PHE A 167 -8.21 -13.36 -1.37
N ARG A 168 -9.46 -13.25 -1.85
CA ARG A 168 -10.41 -14.38 -1.73
C ARG A 168 -9.93 -15.59 -2.52
N TRP A 169 -9.41 -15.37 -3.73
CA TRP A 169 -8.78 -16.43 -4.52
C TRP A 169 -7.54 -17.00 -3.81
N ALA A 170 -6.69 -16.15 -3.28
CA ALA A 170 -5.49 -16.55 -2.55
C ALA A 170 -5.79 -17.41 -1.31
N VAL A 171 -6.84 -17.05 -0.54
CA VAL A 171 -7.30 -17.86 0.60
C VAL A 171 -7.69 -19.27 0.13
N GLN A 172 -8.40 -19.41 -1.00
CA GLN A 172 -8.81 -20.71 -1.52
C GLN A 172 -7.64 -21.57 -1.98
N VAL A 173 -6.59 -20.95 -2.53
CA VAL A 173 -5.40 -21.65 -3.05
C VAL A 173 -4.34 -21.86 -1.97
N SER A 174 -4.41 -21.15 -0.85
CA SER A 174 -3.38 -21.13 0.20
C SER A 174 -3.06 -22.51 0.78
N SER A 175 -4.01 -23.43 0.78
CA SER A 175 -3.81 -24.83 1.25
C SER A 175 -2.87 -25.66 0.35
N LYS A 176 -2.59 -25.18 -0.87
CA LYS A 176 -1.73 -25.85 -1.86
C LYS A 176 -0.35 -25.21 -1.99
N LEU A 177 -0.07 -24.13 -1.25
CA LEU A 177 1.20 -23.44 -1.33
C LEU A 177 2.22 -24.06 -0.39
N ASP A 178 3.38 -24.38 -0.96
CA ASP A 178 4.52 -24.91 -0.21
C ASP A 178 5.26 -23.76 0.49
N ALA A 179 5.64 -23.96 1.78
CA ALA A 179 6.33 -22.96 2.59
C ALA A 179 7.64 -22.49 1.95
N SER A 180 8.37 -23.37 1.27
CA SER A 180 9.62 -23.01 0.58
C SER A 180 9.40 -22.03 -0.58
N ARG A 181 8.31 -22.22 -1.33
CA ARG A 181 7.96 -21.30 -2.44
C ARG A 181 7.52 -19.93 -1.92
N MET A 182 6.81 -19.90 -0.80
CA MET A 182 6.43 -18.64 -0.16
C MET A 182 7.65 -17.83 0.27
N LEU A 183 8.66 -18.46 0.85
CA LEU A 183 9.91 -17.81 1.29
C LEU A 183 10.66 -17.15 0.11
N VAL A 184 10.80 -17.85 -1.01
CA VAL A 184 11.44 -17.30 -2.22
C VAL A 184 10.64 -16.12 -2.76
N THR A 185 9.32 -16.27 -2.84
CA THR A 185 8.43 -15.20 -3.31
C THR A 185 8.55 -13.96 -2.42
N GLU A 186 8.56 -14.13 -1.09
CA GLU A 186 8.73 -13.02 -0.14
C GLU A 186 10.02 -12.24 -0.39
N LYS A 187 11.14 -12.93 -0.60
CA LYS A 187 12.42 -12.28 -0.85
C LYS A 187 12.45 -11.53 -2.18
N VAL A 188 11.90 -12.13 -3.25
CA VAL A 188 11.80 -11.46 -4.56
C VAL A 188 10.94 -10.20 -4.45
N PHE A 189 9.78 -10.26 -3.77
CA PHE A 189 8.97 -9.08 -3.52
C PHE A 189 9.69 -8.04 -2.65
N GLY A 190 10.47 -8.47 -1.65
CA GLY A 190 11.29 -7.56 -0.86
C GLY A 190 12.26 -6.75 -1.72
N PHE A 191 12.95 -7.37 -2.70
CA PHE A 191 13.82 -6.64 -3.63
C PHE A 191 13.05 -5.64 -4.51
N LEU A 192 11.87 -6.03 -5.02
CA LEU A 192 11.04 -5.13 -5.83
C LEU A 192 10.53 -3.94 -4.99
N LEU A 193 10.16 -4.18 -3.74
CA LEU A 193 9.77 -3.12 -2.81
C LEU A 193 10.92 -2.19 -2.45
N ALA A 194 12.15 -2.73 -2.32
CA ALA A 194 13.33 -1.91 -2.10
C ALA A 194 13.55 -0.95 -3.28
N ALA A 195 13.43 -1.45 -4.51
CA ALA A 195 13.55 -0.60 -5.70
C ALA A 195 12.47 0.49 -5.73
N LEU A 196 11.21 0.16 -5.39
CA LEU A 196 10.13 1.14 -5.26
C LEU A 196 10.40 2.16 -4.15
N GLY A 197 10.93 1.73 -3.01
CA GLY A 197 11.32 2.63 -1.92
C GLY A 197 12.38 3.63 -2.34
N VAL A 198 13.43 3.16 -3.06
CA VAL A 198 14.45 4.04 -3.64
C VAL A 198 13.82 5.02 -4.63
N GLN A 199 12.92 4.55 -5.52
CA GLN A 199 12.27 5.42 -6.49
C GLN A 199 11.42 6.51 -5.82
N LEU A 200 10.71 6.20 -4.74
CA LEU A 200 9.97 7.21 -3.96
C LEU A 200 10.89 8.26 -3.33
N VAL A 201 12.07 7.84 -2.82
CA VAL A 201 13.07 8.79 -2.30
C VAL A 201 13.57 9.69 -3.42
N LEU A 202 13.93 9.14 -4.57
CA LEU A 202 14.42 9.90 -5.72
C LEU A 202 13.36 10.89 -6.22
N ASN A 203 12.12 10.45 -6.39
CA ASN A 203 11.02 11.32 -6.78
C ASN A 203 10.80 12.44 -5.76
N GLY A 204 10.77 12.12 -4.47
CA GLY A 204 10.61 13.10 -3.41
C GLY A 204 11.75 14.12 -3.36
N LEU A 205 12.99 13.71 -3.61
CA LEU A 205 14.14 14.63 -3.71
C LEU A 205 14.05 15.52 -4.96
N SER A 206 13.53 15.00 -6.06
CA SER A 206 13.26 15.77 -7.28
C SER A 206 12.18 16.82 -7.03
N ASP A 207 11.09 16.44 -6.36
CA ASP A 207 9.96 17.32 -6.04
C ASP A 207 10.36 18.50 -5.11
N VAL A 208 11.36 18.30 -4.24
CA VAL A 208 11.91 19.37 -3.40
C VAL A 208 13.09 20.11 -4.07
N GLY A 209 13.42 19.79 -5.32
CA GLY A 209 14.43 20.49 -6.11
C GLY A 209 15.89 20.18 -5.74
N VAL A 210 16.15 19.08 -5.00
CA VAL A 210 17.51 18.66 -4.64
C VAL A 210 18.23 17.98 -5.79
N ILE A 211 17.51 17.23 -6.61
CA ILE A 211 18.04 16.51 -7.78
C ILE A 211 17.12 16.73 -9.00
N HIS A 212 17.70 16.58 -10.20
CA HIS A 212 16.94 16.51 -11.44
C HIS A 212 17.00 15.09 -11.96
N LEU A 213 15.85 14.41 -12.06
CA LEU A 213 15.79 13.10 -12.71
C LEU A 213 15.71 13.29 -14.21
N THR A 214 16.74 12.89 -14.94
CA THR A 214 16.66 12.72 -16.39
C THR A 214 15.93 11.41 -16.67
N THR A 215 14.65 11.49 -17.01
CA THR A 215 13.89 10.32 -17.50
C THR A 215 14.40 9.96 -18.88
N SER A 216 15.36 9.05 -18.96
CA SER A 216 15.68 8.34 -20.21
C SER A 216 14.71 7.15 -20.29
N HIS A 217 13.63 7.30 -21.03
CA HIS A 217 12.81 6.19 -21.52
C HIS A 217 13.31 5.80 -22.91
#